data_b368d6148ca7d64f477e50b84c5ce47b
#
_entry.id   b368d6148ca7d64f477e50b84c5ce47b
#
_cell.length_a   1.000
_cell.length_b   1.000
_cell.length_c   1.000
_cell.angle_alpha   90.00
_cell.angle_beta   90.00
_cell.angle_gamma   90.00
#
_symmetry.space_group_name_H-M   'P 1'
#
loop_
_entity.id
_entity.type
_entity.pdbx_description
1 polymer ?
#
loop_
_entity_poly.entity_id
_entity_poly.type
_entity_poly.pdbx_seq_one_letter_code
_entity_poly.pdbx_strand_id
1 'polypeptide(L)'
;MIQSLCRSLAFAALARLESGALRVEDSHGSFEFGKSSDPAPTPILLRIRAERLWRSLVLGGSMGGCEAFLRGDFDSDDLVGLLRLLLRDAHVLGGFDARLGRAGEVWRRVGHALRANSKRGSRRNIHAHYDLVSKFFAQFLDPTLTYSAGIFESDEATLEQASIAKYERICRKLALAPGDHVLEIGTGWGGFALHAARTRGCRVTTTTLSRAQ
;
A
#
# COMPACT_ATOMS: atom_id res chain seq x y z
N MET A 1 -32.41 3.53 4.97
CA MET A 1 -32.18 4.05 6.34
C MET A 1 -30.70 3.97 6.75
N ILE A 2 -30.03 2.82 6.82
CA ILE A 2 -28.61 2.71 7.23
C ILE A 2 -27.65 3.45 6.26
N GLN A 3 -27.84 3.32 4.95
CA GLN A 3 -27.00 3.98 3.95
C GLN A 3 -27.10 5.50 4.03
N SER A 4 -28.32 6.04 4.19
CA SER A 4 -28.53 7.46 4.35
C SER A 4 -27.84 8.01 5.62
N LEU A 5 -27.90 7.29 6.73
CA LEU A 5 -27.19 7.65 7.95
C LEU A 5 -25.67 7.63 7.74
N CYS A 6 -25.13 6.59 7.10
CA CYS A 6 -23.70 6.49 6.80
C CYS A 6 -23.24 7.63 5.88
N ARG A 7 -24.05 7.98 4.85
CA ARG A 7 -23.78 9.12 3.98
C ARG A 7 -23.73 10.43 4.78
N SER A 8 -24.70 10.68 5.64
CA SER A 8 -24.73 11.88 6.48
C SER A 8 -23.52 11.99 7.41
N LEU A 9 -23.09 10.87 8.00
CA LEU A 9 -21.88 10.81 8.83
C LEU A 9 -20.61 11.07 8.01
N ALA A 10 -20.52 10.51 6.80
CA ALA A 10 -19.40 10.74 5.89
C ALA A 10 -19.35 12.24 5.47
N PHE A 11 -20.47 12.83 5.11
CA PHE A 11 -20.56 14.23 4.74
C PHE A 11 -20.18 15.16 5.91
N ALA A 12 -20.62 14.86 7.13
CA ALA A 12 -20.22 15.61 8.32
C ALA A 12 -18.70 15.52 8.61
N ALA A 13 -18.06 14.42 8.24
CA ALA A 13 -16.59 14.30 8.32
C ALA A 13 -15.91 15.10 7.20
N LEU A 14 -16.36 14.96 5.94
CA LEU A 14 -15.82 15.70 4.80
C LEU A 14 -15.98 17.21 4.93
N ALA A 15 -17.03 17.69 5.61
CA ALA A 15 -17.22 19.12 5.90
C ALA A 15 -16.11 19.71 6.79
N ARG A 16 -15.25 18.86 7.37
CA ARG A 16 -14.09 19.26 8.20
C ARG A 16 -12.78 19.31 7.43
N LEU A 17 -12.82 19.14 6.11
CA LEU A 17 -11.63 19.30 5.26
C LEU A 17 -11.16 20.77 5.29
N GLU A 18 -9.86 20.97 5.49
CA GLU A 18 -9.20 22.27 5.59
C GLU A 18 -8.10 22.48 4.56
N SER A 19 -7.49 21.37 4.07
CA SER A 19 -6.27 21.41 3.25
C SER A 19 -6.54 21.45 1.74
N GLY A 20 -7.79 21.58 1.31
CA GLY A 20 -8.16 21.64 -0.10
C GLY A 20 -9.65 21.47 -0.35
N ALA A 21 -10.05 21.50 -1.63
CA ALA A 21 -11.42 21.38 -2.07
C ALA A 21 -11.72 20.01 -2.67
N LEU A 22 -12.84 19.41 -2.28
CA LEU A 22 -13.34 18.13 -2.77
C LEU A 22 -14.78 18.34 -3.28
N ARG A 23 -15.05 17.90 -4.51
CA ARG A 23 -16.40 17.81 -5.07
C ARG A 23 -16.84 16.36 -5.10
N VAL A 24 -17.93 16.05 -4.43
CA VAL A 24 -18.55 14.72 -4.41
C VAL A 24 -19.78 14.73 -5.29
N GLU A 25 -19.83 13.86 -6.28
CA GLU A 25 -21.01 13.62 -7.14
C GLU A 25 -21.59 12.25 -6.80
N ASP A 26 -22.86 12.22 -6.39
CA ASP A 26 -23.59 10.98 -6.12
C ASP A 26 -25.00 11.02 -6.77
N SER A 27 -25.82 10.02 -6.51
CA SER A 27 -27.18 9.92 -7.04
C SER A 27 -28.11 11.05 -6.60
N HIS A 28 -27.73 11.85 -5.59
CA HIS A 28 -28.51 12.94 -5.04
C HIS A 28 -28.03 14.32 -5.51
N GLY A 29 -26.89 14.40 -6.21
CA GLY A 29 -26.37 15.66 -6.76
C GLY A 29 -24.87 15.83 -6.57
N SER A 30 -24.43 17.09 -6.69
CA SER A 30 -23.03 17.50 -6.53
C SER A 30 -22.88 18.35 -5.26
N PHE A 31 -21.87 18.04 -4.45
CA PHE A 31 -21.61 18.64 -3.14
C PHE A 31 -20.15 19.01 -3.03
N GLU A 32 -19.86 20.21 -2.51
CA GLU A 32 -18.50 20.70 -2.31
C GLU A 32 -18.14 20.71 -0.83
N PHE A 33 -16.92 20.28 -0.52
CA PHE A 33 -16.36 20.20 0.82
C PHE A 33 -14.97 20.83 0.86
N GLY A 34 -14.60 21.35 2.01
CA GLY A 34 -13.28 21.92 2.25
C GLY A 34 -13.18 23.37 1.82
N LYS A 35 -12.05 23.96 2.14
CA LYS A 35 -11.66 25.32 1.75
C LYS A 35 -10.27 25.24 1.17
N SER A 36 -10.06 25.86 0.03
CA SER A 36 -8.71 26.04 -0.48
C SER A 36 -8.23 27.44 -0.16
N SER A 37 -6.98 27.54 0.24
CA SER A 37 -6.27 28.82 0.36
C SER A 37 -5.82 29.37 -1.00
N ASP A 38 -5.95 28.59 -2.06
CA ASP A 38 -5.60 28.98 -3.43
C ASP A 38 -6.75 29.78 -4.05
N PRO A 39 -6.50 30.91 -4.72
CA PRO A 39 -7.56 31.78 -5.24
C PRO A 39 -8.43 31.16 -6.36
N ALA A 40 -8.03 30.02 -6.96
CA ALA A 40 -8.82 29.27 -7.94
C ALA A 40 -8.52 27.77 -7.91
N PRO A 41 -8.79 27.07 -6.80
CA PRO A 41 -8.53 25.64 -6.76
C PRO A 41 -9.55 24.90 -7.59
N THR A 42 -9.08 24.05 -8.47
CA THR A 42 -9.94 23.04 -9.08
C THR A 42 -10.23 21.96 -8.00
N PRO A 43 -11.48 21.81 -7.55
CA PRO A 43 -11.79 20.79 -6.57
C PRO A 43 -11.53 19.40 -7.16
N ILE A 44 -10.93 18.52 -6.36
CA ILE A 44 -10.77 17.11 -6.74
C ILE A 44 -12.15 16.48 -6.84
N LEU A 45 -12.42 15.80 -7.94
CA LEU A 45 -13.72 15.17 -8.16
C LEU A 45 -13.74 13.74 -7.65
N LEU A 46 -14.73 13.43 -6.82
CA LEU A 46 -15.04 12.09 -6.33
C LEU A 46 -16.43 11.69 -6.82
N ARG A 47 -16.51 10.77 -7.78
CA ARG A 47 -17.77 10.24 -8.31
C ARG A 47 -18.15 8.96 -7.59
N ILE A 48 -19.34 8.96 -7.00
CA ILE A 48 -19.89 7.79 -6.33
C ILE A 48 -20.68 6.95 -7.34
N ARG A 49 -20.21 5.74 -7.57
CA ARG A 49 -20.85 4.76 -8.47
C ARG A 49 -21.82 3.86 -7.72
N ALA A 50 -21.56 3.62 -6.43
CA ALA A 50 -22.42 2.79 -5.59
C ALA A 50 -22.53 3.35 -4.16
N GLU A 51 -23.75 3.56 -3.69
CA GLU A 51 -24.07 4.11 -2.36
C GLU A 51 -23.50 3.29 -1.19
N ARG A 52 -23.19 2.01 -1.41
CA ARG A 52 -22.55 1.15 -0.40
C ARG A 52 -21.17 1.64 0.03
N LEU A 53 -20.52 2.55 -0.74
CA LEU A 53 -19.30 3.24 -0.34
C LEU A 53 -19.43 3.85 1.05
N TRP A 54 -20.52 4.58 1.30
CA TRP A 54 -20.73 5.28 2.58
C TRP A 54 -20.72 4.33 3.77
N ARG A 55 -21.35 3.17 3.62
CA ARG A 55 -21.32 2.14 4.64
C ARG A 55 -19.91 1.55 4.80
N SER A 56 -19.20 1.31 3.70
CA SER A 56 -17.83 0.79 3.73
C SER A 56 -16.89 1.76 4.44
N LEU A 57 -16.98 3.06 4.16
CA LEU A 57 -16.20 4.10 4.85
C LEU A 57 -16.50 4.18 6.34
N VAL A 58 -17.78 4.23 6.71
CA VAL A 58 -18.18 4.44 8.11
C VAL A 58 -17.88 3.23 8.99
N LEU A 59 -18.05 2.00 8.48
CA LEU A 59 -17.84 0.77 9.23
C LEU A 59 -16.40 0.21 9.10
N GLY A 60 -15.75 0.44 7.98
CA GLY A 60 -14.43 -0.11 7.65
C GLY A 60 -13.31 0.93 7.65
N GLY A 61 -13.62 2.21 7.88
CA GLY A 61 -12.63 3.29 7.88
C GLY A 61 -11.87 3.39 6.55
N SER A 62 -10.59 3.70 6.64
CA SER A 62 -9.69 3.80 5.48
C SER A 62 -9.61 2.49 4.68
N MET A 63 -9.60 1.34 5.36
CA MET A 63 -9.61 0.03 4.68
C MET A 63 -10.92 -0.20 3.90
N GLY A 64 -12.06 0.18 4.48
CA GLY A 64 -13.35 0.12 3.79
C GLY A 64 -13.40 1.01 2.55
N GLY A 65 -12.72 2.16 2.58
CA GLY A 65 -12.50 3.02 1.42
C GLY A 65 -11.67 2.35 0.33
N CYS A 66 -10.53 1.74 0.70
CA CYS A 66 -9.69 0.99 -0.27
C CYS A 66 -10.44 -0.17 -0.91
N GLU A 67 -11.16 -0.96 -0.13
CA GLU A 67 -11.99 -2.05 -0.65
C GLU A 67 -13.11 -1.55 -1.59
N ALA A 68 -13.72 -0.40 -1.25
CA ALA A 68 -14.73 0.22 -2.09
C ALA A 68 -14.15 0.67 -3.44
N PHE A 69 -12.94 1.25 -3.44
CA PHE A 69 -12.24 1.60 -4.68
C PHE A 69 -11.97 0.37 -5.54
N LEU A 70 -11.42 -0.70 -4.96
CA LEU A 70 -11.15 -1.96 -5.67
C LEU A 70 -12.41 -2.61 -6.26
N ARG A 71 -13.58 -2.39 -5.63
CA ARG A 71 -14.88 -2.84 -6.16
C ARG A 71 -15.45 -1.92 -7.24
N GLY A 72 -14.84 -0.75 -7.48
CA GLY A 72 -15.36 0.25 -8.39
C GLY A 72 -16.58 1.03 -7.83
N ASP A 73 -16.73 1.11 -6.51
CA ASP A 73 -17.83 1.83 -5.87
C ASP A 73 -17.72 3.35 -6.05
N PHE A 74 -16.53 3.85 -6.37
CA PHE A 74 -16.25 5.23 -6.73
C PHE A 74 -15.06 5.34 -7.68
N ASP A 75 -14.93 6.48 -8.33
CA ASP A 75 -13.75 6.92 -9.06
C ASP A 75 -13.39 8.38 -8.73
N SER A 76 -12.21 8.83 -9.15
CA SER A 76 -11.74 10.20 -9.01
C SER A 76 -10.95 10.61 -10.25
N ASP A 77 -11.03 11.87 -10.63
CA ASP A 77 -10.21 12.46 -11.69
C ASP A 77 -8.73 12.61 -11.29
N ASP A 78 -8.47 12.77 -9.97
CA ASP A 78 -7.13 12.78 -9.38
C ASP A 78 -7.11 11.92 -8.09
N LEU A 79 -6.92 10.61 -8.25
CA LEU A 79 -6.83 9.69 -7.11
C LEU A 79 -5.65 10.01 -6.19
N VAL A 80 -4.51 10.43 -6.75
CA VAL A 80 -3.31 10.77 -5.95
C VAL A 80 -3.56 12.04 -5.15
N GLY A 81 -4.16 13.05 -5.77
CA GLY A 81 -4.58 14.28 -5.10
C GLY A 81 -5.60 14.01 -4.01
N LEU A 82 -6.59 13.14 -4.25
CA LEU A 82 -7.58 12.71 -3.25
C LEU A 82 -6.90 12.08 -2.03
N LEU A 83 -5.97 11.15 -2.24
CA LEU A 83 -5.23 10.51 -1.15
C LEU A 83 -4.37 11.52 -0.38
N ARG A 84 -3.70 12.43 -1.08
CA ARG A 84 -2.91 13.51 -0.44
C ARG A 84 -3.78 14.44 0.38
N LEU A 85 -4.96 14.84 -0.12
CA LEU A 85 -5.92 15.66 0.60
C LEU A 85 -6.36 14.98 1.90
N LEU A 86 -6.78 13.72 1.81
CA LEU A 86 -7.23 12.94 2.96
C LEU A 86 -6.11 12.66 3.98
N LEU A 87 -4.85 12.51 3.53
CA LEU A 87 -3.69 12.34 4.42
C LEU A 87 -3.30 13.64 5.13
N ARG A 88 -3.38 14.79 4.46
CA ARG A 88 -3.16 16.10 5.10
C ARG A 88 -4.20 16.35 6.19
N ASP A 89 -5.44 16.00 5.91
CA ASP A 89 -6.57 16.12 6.85
C ASP A 89 -6.85 14.74 7.53
N ALA A 90 -5.80 14.08 8.03
CA ALA A 90 -5.92 12.74 8.64
C ALA A 90 -6.93 12.67 9.79
N HIS A 91 -7.25 13.81 10.44
CA HIS A 91 -8.29 13.91 11.44
C HIS A 91 -9.71 13.62 10.88
N VAL A 92 -9.92 13.82 9.58
CA VAL A 92 -11.18 13.46 8.87
C VAL A 92 -11.29 11.94 8.82
N LEU A 93 -10.20 11.26 8.41
CA LEU A 93 -10.13 9.80 8.39
C LEU A 93 -10.18 9.20 9.80
N GLY A 94 -9.47 9.81 10.76
CA GLY A 94 -9.46 9.39 12.15
C GLY A 94 -10.85 9.45 12.81
N GLY A 95 -11.74 10.32 12.32
CA GLY A 95 -13.15 10.34 12.73
C GLY A 95 -13.92 9.07 12.35
N PHE A 96 -13.58 8.45 11.22
CA PHE A 96 -14.13 7.15 10.81
C PHE A 96 -13.50 6.00 11.59
N ASP A 97 -12.18 6.04 11.81
CA ASP A 97 -11.45 5.00 12.52
C ASP A 97 -11.74 5.00 14.04
N ALA A 98 -11.98 6.18 14.65
CA ALA A 98 -12.11 6.29 16.11
C ALA A 98 -13.51 6.04 16.67
N ARG A 99 -14.59 6.38 15.96
CA ARG A 99 -15.96 6.30 16.51
C ARG A 99 -16.66 4.96 16.30
N LEU A 100 -16.45 4.33 15.16
CA LEU A 100 -17.04 3.02 14.83
C LEU A 100 -15.97 1.94 14.65
N GLY A 101 -14.70 2.32 14.47
CA GLY A 101 -13.55 1.44 14.37
C GLY A 101 -13.32 0.57 15.62
N ARG A 102 -13.76 1.01 16.81
CA ARG A 102 -13.61 0.18 18.03
C ARG A 102 -14.43 -1.11 17.96
N ALA A 103 -15.66 -1.06 17.44
CA ALA A 103 -16.45 -2.27 17.24
C ALA A 103 -15.86 -3.14 16.11
N GLY A 104 -15.46 -2.54 14.99
CA GLY A 104 -14.76 -3.22 13.89
C GLY A 104 -13.37 -3.72 14.29
N GLU A 105 -12.67 -3.01 15.18
CA GLU A 105 -11.37 -3.42 15.71
C GLU A 105 -11.48 -4.66 16.62
N VAL A 106 -12.52 -4.77 17.44
CA VAL A 106 -12.78 -5.99 18.23
C VAL A 106 -13.02 -7.18 17.29
N TRP A 107 -13.83 -7.04 16.25
CA TRP A 107 -14.03 -8.10 15.26
C TRP A 107 -12.77 -8.39 14.44
N ARG A 108 -11.97 -7.37 14.08
CA ARG A 108 -10.66 -7.59 13.46
C ARG A 108 -9.69 -8.30 14.40
N ARG A 109 -9.61 -7.91 15.68
CA ARG A 109 -8.78 -8.58 16.69
C ARG A 109 -9.20 -10.03 16.91
N VAL A 110 -10.51 -10.31 16.95
CA VAL A 110 -11.01 -11.69 16.98
C VAL A 110 -10.64 -12.43 15.70
N GLY A 111 -10.81 -11.83 14.52
CA GLY A 111 -10.36 -12.37 13.24
C GLY A 111 -8.85 -12.58 13.16
N HIS A 112 -8.05 -11.66 13.72
CA HIS A 112 -6.61 -11.80 13.84
C HIS A 112 -6.20 -12.85 14.89
N ALA A 113 -6.90 -12.96 16.01
CA ALA A 113 -6.66 -14.01 16.99
C ALA A 113 -6.97 -15.40 16.43
N LEU A 114 -8.00 -15.52 15.60
CA LEU A 114 -8.31 -16.75 14.84
C LEU A 114 -7.30 -17.03 13.73
N ARG A 115 -6.54 -16.02 13.29
CA ARG A 115 -5.40 -16.12 12.36
C ARG A 115 -4.06 -16.04 13.09
N ALA A 116 -4.01 -16.50 14.36
CA ALA A 116 -2.81 -16.47 15.18
C ALA A 116 -1.58 -16.99 14.38
N ASN A 117 -0.43 -16.38 14.61
CA ASN A 117 0.88 -16.74 14.04
C ASN A 117 1.34 -18.13 14.57
N SER A 118 0.54 -19.16 14.35
CA SER A 118 1.00 -20.54 14.45
C SER A 118 1.96 -20.82 13.27
N LYS A 119 2.87 -21.78 13.41
CA LYS A 119 3.77 -22.20 12.31
C LYS A 119 3.01 -22.46 10.99
N ARG A 120 1.78 -22.99 11.06
CA ARG A 120 0.88 -23.17 9.89
C ARG A 120 0.24 -21.87 9.40
N GLY A 121 -0.18 -20.99 10.30
CA GLY A 121 -0.78 -19.69 9.95
C GLY A 121 0.24 -18.74 9.35
N SER A 122 1.46 -18.68 9.91
CA SER A 122 2.58 -17.90 9.39
C SER A 122 2.92 -18.32 7.97
N ARG A 123 3.04 -19.65 7.72
CA ARG A 123 3.34 -20.19 6.39
C ARG A 123 2.27 -19.81 5.36
N ARG A 124 0.98 -19.91 5.73
CA ARG A 124 -0.14 -19.53 4.86
C ARG A 124 -0.19 -18.02 4.61
N ASN A 125 0.09 -17.20 5.61
CA ASN A 125 0.11 -15.74 5.47
C ASN A 125 1.29 -15.30 4.59
N ILE A 126 2.45 -15.91 4.73
CA ILE A 126 3.63 -15.67 3.88
C ILE A 126 3.32 -16.09 2.44
N HIS A 127 2.75 -17.27 2.21
CA HIS A 127 2.33 -17.70 0.87
C HIS A 127 1.34 -16.71 0.25
N ALA A 128 0.29 -16.30 0.97
CA ALA A 128 -0.68 -15.32 0.46
C ALA A 128 -0.07 -13.96 0.12
N HIS A 129 1.02 -13.56 0.81
CA HIS A 129 1.69 -12.29 0.55
C HIS A 129 2.68 -12.36 -0.64
N TYR A 130 3.41 -13.46 -0.78
CA TYR A 130 4.45 -13.60 -1.81
C TYR A 130 4.02 -14.39 -3.05
N ASP A 131 2.89 -15.10 -3.01
CA ASP A 131 2.33 -15.79 -4.18
C ASP A 131 1.51 -14.85 -5.11
N LEU A 132 1.53 -13.54 -4.84
CA LEU A 132 1.14 -12.56 -5.85
C LEU A 132 2.01 -12.78 -7.08
N VAL A 133 1.34 -13.01 -8.21
CA VAL A 133 1.95 -13.42 -9.47
C VAL A 133 3.13 -12.52 -9.82
N SER A 134 4.27 -13.08 -10.21
CA SER A 134 5.49 -12.34 -10.61
C SER A 134 5.20 -11.19 -11.59
N LYS A 135 4.17 -11.33 -12.43
CA LYS A 135 3.67 -10.29 -13.34
C LYS A 135 3.17 -9.02 -12.61
N PHE A 136 2.63 -9.16 -11.39
CA PHE A 136 2.20 -8.00 -10.60
C PHE A 136 3.41 -7.21 -10.11
N PHE A 137 4.41 -7.90 -9.55
CA PHE A 137 5.63 -7.27 -9.08
C PHE A 137 6.45 -6.62 -10.21
N ALA A 138 6.47 -7.23 -11.39
CA ALA A 138 7.13 -6.68 -12.57
C ALA A 138 6.52 -5.35 -13.08
N GLN A 139 5.33 -4.96 -12.61
CA GLN A 139 4.72 -3.68 -12.99
C GLN A 139 5.35 -2.47 -12.28
N PHE A 140 5.96 -2.67 -11.11
CA PHE A 140 6.49 -1.56 -10.31
C PHE A 140 7.90 -1.80 -9.74
N LEU A 141 8.40 -3.03 -9.79
CA LEU A 141 9.80 -3.31 -9.46
C LEU A 141 10.71 -3.11 -10.68
N ASP A 142 11.99 -2.92 -10.41
CA ASP A 142 13.05 -2.89 -11.40
C ASP A 142 13.31 -4.30 -12.01
N PRO A 143 14.09 -4.42 -13.11
CA PRO A 143 14.36 -5.71 -13.75
C PRO A 143 14.99 -6.76 -12.85
N THR A 144 15.64 -6.38 -11.75
CA THR A 144 16.18 -7.34 -10.77
C THR A 144 15.09 -7.95 -9.88
N LEU A 145 13.85 -7.46 -9.96
CA LEU A 145 12.71 -7.81 -9.13
C LEU A 145 13.01 -7.72 -7.63
N THR A 146 13.80 -6.73 -7.24
CA THR A 146 14.20 -6.54 -5.85
C THR A 146 13.08 -5.93 -5.03
N TYR A 147 12.42 -6.73 -4.21
CA TYR A 147 11.35 -6.28 -3.31
C TYR A 147 11.90 -5.92 -1.92
N SER A 148 12.85 -5.00 -1.90
CA SER A 148 13.41 -4.42 -0.67
C SER A 148 14.01 -3.06 -0.97
N ALA A 149 14.29 -2.25 0.06
CA ALA A 149 14.80 -0.89 -0.12
C ALA A 149 16.11 -0.88 -0.94
N GLY A 150 16.22 0.04 -1.89
CA GLY A 150 17.44 0.34 -2.63
C GLY A 150 18.37 1.30 -1.87
N ILE A 151 19.58 1.51 -2.41
CA ILE A 151 20.51 2.56 -1.98
C ILE A 151 20.65 3.53 -3.14
N PHE A 152 19.99 4.67 -3.03
CA PHE A 152 20.08 5.73 -4.02
C PHE A 152 21.34 6.54 -3.75
N GLU A 153 22.28 6.53 -4.68
CA GLU A 153 23.55 7.25 -4.58
C GLU A 153 23.41 8.69 -5.10
N SER A 154 22.35 8.99 -5.87
CA SER A 154 21.93 10.32 -6.25
C SER A 154 20.42 10.40 -6.38
N ASP A 155 19.86 11.61 -6.48
CA ASP A 155 18.41 11.84 -6.63
C ASP A 155 17.90 11.39 -8.01
N GLU A 156 18.80 11.29 -9.01
CA GLU A 156 18.49 10.82 -10.36
C GLU A 156 18.65 9.31 -10.54
N ALA A 157 19.16 8.60 -9.51
CA ALA A 157 19.39 7.17 -9.61
C ALA A 157 18.06 6.41 -9.83
N THR A 158 18.07 5.48 -10.78
CA THR A 158 16.93 4.60 -11.03
C THR A 158 16.81 3.55 -9.91
N LEU A 159 15.64 2.92 -9.78
CA LEU A 159 15.40 1.84 -8.82
C LEU A 159 16.36 0.65 -9.07
N GLU A 160 16.66 0.33 -10.34
CA GLU A 160 17.63 -0.71 -10.71
C GLU A 160 19.03 -0.36 -10.22
N GLN A 161 19.49 0.87 -10.47
CA GLN A 161 20.79 1.33 -9.98
C GLN A 161 20.87 1.27 -8.45
N ALA A 162 19.80 1.69 -7.76
CA ALA A 162 19.71 1.63 -6.31
C ALA A 162 19.72 0.18 -5.77
N SER A 163 19.11 -0.76 -6.48
CA SER A 163 19.13 -2.19 -6.14
C SER A 163 20.52 -2.79 -6.32
N ILE A 164 21.19 -2.46 -7.44
CA ILE A 164 22.57 -2.91 -7.73
C ILE A 164 23.55 -2.30 -6.71
N ALA A 165 23.44 -1.00 -6.40
CA ALA A 165 24.28 -0.34 -5.41
C ALA A 165 24.17 -1.00 -4.02
N LYS A 166 22.96 -1.40 -3.64
CA LYS A 166 22.74 -2.20 -2.42
C LYS A 166 23.47 -3.53 -2.47
N TYR A 167 23.35 -4.29 -3.55
CA TYR A 167 24.03 -5.59 -3.69
C TYR A 167 25.54 -5.43 -3.61
N GLU A 168 26.07 -4.44 -4.31
CA GLU A 168 27.49 -4.12 -4.31
C GLU A 168 27.99 -3.73 -2.91
N ARG A 169 27.20 -2.95 -2.17
CA ARG A 169 27.51 -2.60 -0.80
C ARG A 169 27.55 -3.81 0.13
N ILE A 170 26.63 -4.76 -0.05
CA ILE A 170 26.60 -6.02 0.70
C ILE A 170 27.86 -6.83 0.37
N CYS A 171 28.19 -7.02 -0.90
CA CYS A 171 29.37 -7.76 -1.34
C CYS A 171 30.67 -7.14 -0.75
N ARG A 172 30.78 -5.80 -0.77
CA ARG A 172 31.95 -5.10 -0.15
C ARG A 172 32.01 -5.26 1.36
N LYS A 173 30.86 -5.14 2.07
CA LYS A 173 30.85 -5.30 3.54
C LYS A 173 31.18 -6.71 3.98
N LEU A 174 30.84 -7.73 3.20
CA LEU A 174 31.17 -9.13 3.44
C LEU A 174 32.57 -9.48 2.92
N ALA A 175 33.25 -8.55 2.22
CA ALA A 175 34.54 -8.78 1.56
C ALA A 175 34.54 -10.03 0.66
N LEU A 176 33.45 -10.26 -0.07
CA LEU A 176 33.26 -11.49 -0.87
C LEU A 176 34.33 -11.63 -1.96
N ALA A 177 34.90 -12.83 -2.03
CA ALA A 177 35.94 -13.23 -2.96
C ALA A 177 35.61 -14.58 -3.64
N PRO A 178 36.27 -14.90 -4.77
CA PRO A 178 36.15 -16.22 -5.37
C PRO A 178 36.52 -17.31 -4.34
N GLY A 179 35.69 -18.36 -4.26
CA GLY A 179 35.85 -19.43 -3.28
C GLY A 179 34.99 -19.33 -2.04
N ASP A 180 34.45 -18.15 -1.73
CA ASP A 180 33.48 -17.99 -0.65
C ASP A 180 32.19 -18.76 -0.93
N HIS A 181 31.48 -19.09 0.15
CA HIS A 181 30.16 -19.69 0.09
C HIS A 181 29.19 -18.91 0.95
N VAL A 182 28.29 -18.17 0.29
CA VAL A 182 27.30 -17.32 0.93
C VAL A 182 26.01 -18.10 1.17
N LEU A 183 25.43 -17.96 2.36
CA LEU A 183 24.06 -18.38 2.64
C LEU A 183 23.15 -17.16 2.65
N GLU A 184 22.16 -17.13 1.75
CA GLU A 184 21.13 -16.10 1.68
C GLU A 184 19.79 -16.67 2.15
N ILE A 185 19.18 -16.02 3.13
CA ILE A 185 17.85 -16.40 3.62
C ILE A 185 16.84 -15.33 3.14
N GLY A 186 15.93 -15.75 2.26
CA GLY A 186 14.98 -14.84 1.61
C GLY A 186 15.48 -14.35 0.25
N THR A 187 15.60 -15.27 -0.68
CA THR A 187 16.11 -15.07 -2.05
C THR A 187 15.38 -14.00 -2.86
N GLY A 188 14.09 -13.77 -2.63
CA GLY A 188 13.28 -13.06 -3.63
C GLY A 188 13.36 -13.79 -4.99
N TRP A 189 13.55 -13.04 -6.05
CA TRP A 189 13.76 -13.58 -7.41
C TRP A 189 15.25 -13.81 -7.75
N GLY A 190 16.11 -13.86 -6.74
CA GLY A 190 17.52 -14.22 -6.89
C GLY A 190 18.46 -13.04 -7.25
N GLY A 191 18.00 -11.81 -7.16
CA GLY A 191 18.77 -10.63 -7.59
C GLY A 191 20.14 -10.54 -6.94
N PHE A 192 20.22 -10.63 -5.59
CA PHE A 192 21.51 -10.60 -4.89
C PHE A 192 22.37 -11.84 -5.18
N ALA A 193 21.77 -13.04 -5.15
CA ALA A 193 22.51 -14.29 -5.41
C ALA A 193 23.19 -14.26 -6.78
N LEU A 194 22.46 -13.84 -7.82
CA LEU A 194 22.98 -13.70 -9.19
C LEU A 194 24.08 -12.64 -9.27
N HIS A 195 23.87 -11.48 -8.63
CA HIS A 195 24.86 -10.42 -8.60
C HIS A 195 26.17 -10.88 -7.93
N ALA A 196 26.07 -11.44 -6.73
CA ALA A 196 27.25 -11.90 -5.99
C ALA A 196 28.01 -13.00 -6.74
N ALA A 197 27.32 -14.00 -7.28
CA ALA A 197 27.96 -15.05 -8.05
C ALA A 197 28.66 -14.53 -9.31
N ARG A 198 28.03 -13.60 -10.05
CA ARG A 198 28.60 -13.02 -11.29
C ARG A 198 29.77 -12.07 -11.03
N THR A 199 29.67 -11.21 -10.00
CA THR A 199 30.65 -10.15 -9.77
C THR A 199 31.78 -10.56 -8.85
N ARG A 200 31.59 -11.54 -7.97
CA ARG A 200 32.58 -12.03 -6.98
C ARG A 200 33.06 -13.43 -7.24
N GLY A 201 32.42 -14.20 -8.11
CA GLY A 201 32.77 -15.60 -8.35
C GLY A 201 32.52 -16.52 -7.17
N CYS A 202 31.73 -16.07 -6.17
CA CYS A 202 31.43 -16.89 -4.99
C CYS A 202 30.25 -17.84 -5.26
N ARG A 203 30.14 -18.89 -4.43
CA ARG A 203 28.97 -19.77 -4.41
C ARG A 203 27.90 -19.15 -3.53
N VAL A 204 26.62 -19.24 -3.97
CA VAL A 204 25.50 -18.80 -3.16
C VAL A 204 24.52 -19.95 -2.99
N THR A 205 24.21 -20.26 -1.74
CA THR A 205 23.05 -21.09 -1.39
C THR A 205 21.97 -20.19 -0.88
N THR A 206 20.80 -20.27 -1.46
CA THR A 206 19.71 -19.38 -1.10
C THR A 206 18.42 -20.15 -0.86
N THR A 207 17.51 -19.56 -0.06
CA THR A 207 16.23 -20.16 0.31
C THR A 207 15.09 -19.18 0.14
N THR A 208 13.92 -19.70 -0.23
CA THR A 208 12.67 -18.95 -0.25
C THR A 208 11.53 -19.77 0.34
N LEU A 209 10.52 -19.11 0.87
CA LEU A 209 9.26 -19.72 1.31
C LEU A 209 8.17 -19.63 0.22
N SER A 210 8.39 -18.84 -0.81
CA SER A 210 7.46 -18.67 -1.93
C SER A 210 7.78 -19.65 -3.07
N ARG A 211 6.75 -20.29 -3.59
CA ARG A 211 6.88 -21.13 -4.78
C ARG A 211 7.01 -20.34 -6.07
N ALA A 212 6.54 -19.07 -6.05
CA ALA A 212 6.61 -18.16 -7.19
C ALA A 212 8.00 -17.53 -7.36
N GLN A 213 8.78 -17.48 -6.30
CA GLN A 213 10.17 -17.05 -6.25
C GLN A 213 11.12 -18.22 -6.39
#